data_3a1586215e5559015217be4c5e79e938
#
_entry.id   3a1586215e5559015217be4c5e79e938
#
_cell.length_a   1.000
_cell.length_b   1.000
_cell.length_c   1.000
_cell.angle_alpha   90.00
_cell.angle_beta   90.00
_cell.angle_gamma   90.00
#
_symmetry.space_group_name_H-M   'P 1'
#
loop_
_entity.id
_entity.type
_entity.pdbx_description
1 polymer ?
#
loop_
_entity_poly.entity_id
_entity_poly.type
_entity_poly.pdbx_seq_one_letter_code
_entity_poly.pdbx_strand_id
1 'polypeptide(L)'
;MSDYIYHVQMDIPVELEQDFNRIYDTQHVPNILNVRGVSSCTRYKLEAGDTEGVARYLAIYGIDTPDLPSTEAWKTASDKGDWITLIRPFASNRSRIVYKSIS
;
A
#
# COMPACT_ATOMS: atom_id res chain seq x y z
N MET A 1 0.46 19.23 3.82
CA MET A 1 -0.40 18.20 4.45
C MET A 1 -1.37 17.67 3.41
N SER A 2 -1.52 16.36 3.34
CA SER A 2 -2.40 15.75 2.33
C SER A 2 -3.85 15.74 2.79
N ASP A 3 -4.77 16.11 1.90
CA ASP A 3 -6.20 16.07 2.18
C ASP A 3 -6.79 14.67 1.94
N TYR A 4 -6.05 13.81 1.28
CA TYR A 4 -6.50 12.46 0.92
C TYR A 4 -5.53 11.43 1.43
N ILE A 5 -6.06 10.23 1.72
CA ILE A 5 -5.22 9.06 1.99
C ILE A 5 -5.63 7.95 1.03
N TYR A 6 -4.62 7.16 0.63
CA TYR A 6 -4.84 5.93 -0.13
C TYR A 6 -4.63 4.75 0.81
N HIS A 7 -5.69 4.00 1.02
CA HIS A 7 -5.78 2.93 2.01
C HIS A 7 -5.66 1.60 1.26
N VAL A 8 -4.56 0.89 1.46
CA VAL A 8 -4.27 -0.35 0.75
C VAL A 8 -4.18 -1.48 1.75
N GLN A 9 -5.04 -2.48 1.59
CA GLN A 9 -5.05 -3.67 2.46
C GLN A 9 -4.82 -4.92 1.65
N MET A 10 -4.20 -5.93 2.28
CA MET A 10 -4.01 -7.24 1.66
C MET A 10 -3.62 -8.28 2.68
N ASP A 11 -3.84 -9.55 2.29
CA ASP A 11 -3.31 -10.72 2.98
C ASP A 11 -2.17 -11.31 2.15
N ILE A 12 -1.20 -11.87 2.84
CA ILE A 12 -0.04 -12.54 2.25
C ILE A 12 0.11 -13.89 2.93
N PRO A 13 0.46 -14.97 2.19
CA PRO A 13 0.78 -16.24 2.82
C PRO A 13 1.86 -16.08 3.88
N VAL A 14 1.71 -16.80 5.00
CA VAL A 14 2.61 -16.65 6.13
C VAL A 14 4.07 -16.94 5.77
N GLU A 15 4.31 -17.86 4.85
CA GLU A 15 5.67 -18.22 4.40
C GLU A 15 6.34 -17.10 3.59
N LEU A 16 5.58 -16.12 3.10
CA LEU A 16 6.11 -14.96 2.38
C LEU A 16 6.19 -13.70 3.24
N GLU A 17 5.77 -13.76 4.50
CA GLU A 17 5.67 -12.56 5.34
C GLU A 17 7.00 -11.82 5.48
N GLN A 18 8.09 -12.54 5.68
CA GLN A 18 9.41 -11.93 5.85
C GLN A 18 9.84 -11.20 4.58
N ASP A 19 9.73 -11.86 3.42
CA ASP A 19 10.06 -11.25 2.13
C ASP A 19 9.11 -10.09 1.81
N PHE A 20 7.84 -10.23 2.11
CA PHE A 20 6.84 -9.18 1.92
C PHE A 20 7.24 -7.92 2.66
N ASN A 21 7.55 -8.03 3.94
CA ASN A 21 7.94 -6.86 4.74
C ASN A 21 9.23 -6.23 4.22
N ARG A 22 10.24 -7.04 3.88
CA ARG A 22 11.51 -6.56 3.36
C ARG A 22 11.32 -5.81 2.03
N ILE A 23 10.62 -6.43 1.09
CA ILE A 23 10.42 -5.84 -0.25
C ILE A 23 9.55 -4.59 -0.15
N TYR A 24 8.50 -4.63 0.65
CA TYR A 24 7.62 -3.48 0.82
C TYR A 24 8.39 -2.29 1.38
N ASP A 25 9.16 -2.50 2.46
CA ASP A 25 9.87 -1.43 3.15
C ASP A 25 11.07 -0.90 2.36
N THR A 26 11.80 -1.78 1.67
CA THR A 26 13.07 -1.40 1.03
C THR A 26 12.91 -1.03 -0.45
N GLN A 27 11.84 -1.45 -1.10
CA GLN A 27 11.64 -1.23 -2.53
C GLN A 27 10.32 -0.53 -2.83
N HIS A 28 9.20 -1.12 -2.45
CA HIS A 28 7.88 -0.65 -2.88
C HIS A 28 7.55 0.73 -2.30
N VAL A 29 7.68 0.92 -1.00
CA VAL A 29 7.42 2.21 -0.36
C VAL A 29 8.34 3.30 -0.90
N PRO A 30 9.67 3.11 -0.98
CA PRO A 30 10.54 4.13 -1.58
C PRO A 30 10.16 4.45 -3.02
N ASN A 31 9.79 3.46 -3.82
CA ASN A 31 9.38 3.70 -5.22
C ASN A 31 8.13 4.58 -5.28
N ILE A 32 7.12 4.29 -4.45
CA ILE A 32 5.89 5.08 -4.42
C ILE A 32 6.15 6.48 -3.88
N LEU A 33 7.00 6.61 -2.85
CA LEU A 33 7.32 7.93 -2.28
C LEU A 33 8.01 8.86 -3.28
N ASN A 34 8.60 8.32 -4.34
CA ASN A 34 9.18 9.13 -5.41
C ASN A 34 8.14 9.68 -6.39
N VAL A 35 6.90 9.24 -6.32
CA VAL A 35 5.83 9.77 -7.16
C VAL A 35 5.46 11.16 -6.65
N ARG A 36 5.43 12.14 -7.56
CA ARG A 36 5.04 13.51 -7.20
C ARG A 36 3.59 13.52 -6.69
N GLY A 37 3.39 14.11 -5.52
CA GLY A 37 2.08 14.17 -4.88
C GLY A 37 1.90 13.19 -3.74
N VAL A 38 2.85 12.27 -3.54
CA VAL A 38 2.87 11.36 -2.38
C VAL A 38 3.70 11.99 -1.28
N SER A 39 3.10 12.20 -0.11
CA SER A 39 3.75 12.86 1.02
C SER A 39 4.25 11.87 2.07
N SER A 40 3.67 10.69 2.16
CA SER A 40 4.00 9.75 3.25
C SER A 40 3.48 8.36 2.94
N CYS A 41 4.02 7.39 3.66
CA CYS A 41 3.47 6.05 3.74
C CYS A 41 3.73 5.50 5.14
N THR A 42 2.68 4.98 5.76
CA THR A 42 2.78 4.27 7.03
C THR A 42 2.16 2.89 6.87
N ARG A 43 2.88 1.88 7.34
CA ARG A 43 2.43 0.49 7.27
C ARG A 43 1.95 0.00 8.63
N TYR A 44 0.93 -0.84 8.59
CA TYR A 44 0.32 -1.40 9.80
C TYR A 44 0.07 -2.88 9.62
N LYS A 45 0.10 -3.62 10.73
CA LYS A 45 -0.34 -5.01 10.77
C LYS A 45 -1.53 -5.10 11.73
N LEU A 46 -2.53 -5.89 11.34
CA LEU A 46 -3.72 -6.10 12.17
C LEU A 46 -3.33 -6.62 13.56
N GLU A 47 -3.83 -5.98 14.61
CA GLU A 47 -3.52 -6.35 15.98
C GLU A 47 -4.74 -6.93 16.71
N ALA A 48 -5.86 -6.19 16.70
CA ALA A 48 -7.03 -6.57 17.47
C ALA A 48 -8.29 -5.86 16.97
N GLY A 49 -9.44 -6.29 17.44
CA GLY A 49 -10.74 -5.72 17.12
C GLY A 49 -11.64 -6.73 16.45
N ASP A 50 -12.63 -6.25 15.69
CA ASP A 50 -13.52 -7.08 14.88
C ASP A 50 -12.78 -7.49 13.61
N THR A 51 -12.07 -8.63 13.68
CA THR A 51 -11.06 -8.99 12.67
C THR A 51 -11.56 -9.96 11.61
N GLU A 52 -12.79 -10.42 11.68
CA GLU A 52 -13.32 -11.38 10.72
C GLU A 52 -13.35 -10.75 9.30
N GLY A 53 -12.70 -11.40 8.36
CA GLY A 53 -12.65 -10.95 6.97
C GLY A 53 -11.75 -9.74 6.71
N VAL A 54 -11.12 -9.18 7.74
CA VAL A 54 -10.26 -8.01 7.59
C VAL A 54 -8.86 -8.44 7.19
N ALA A 55 -8.29 -7.76 6.20
CA ALA A 55 -6.92 -8.04 5.76
C ALA A 55 -5.92 -7.74 6.87
N ARG A 56 -4.85 -8.54 6.93
CA ARG A 56 -3.86 -8.46 8.00
C ARG A 56 -2.88 -7.31 7.86
N TYR A 57 -2.67 -6.83 6.64
CA TYR A 57 -1.70 -5.76 6.37
C TYR A 57 -2.37 -4.56 5.76
N LEU A 58 -1.93 -3.38 6.19
CA LEU A 58 -2.47 -2.10 5.77
C LEU A 58 -1.32 -1.15 5.49
N ALA A 59 -1.38 -0.43 4.37
CA ALA A 59 -0.51 0.70 4.09
C ALA A 59 -1.39 1.92 3.84
N ILE A 60 -1.04 3.05 4.45
CA ILE A 60 -1.76 4.31 4.25
C ILE A 60 -0.78 5.31 3.65
N TYR A 61 -1.08 5.77 2.44
CA TYR A 61 -0.30 6.80 1.73
C TYR A 61 -1.01 8.14 1.84
N GLY A 62 -0.26 9.19 2.16
CA GLY A 62 -0.75 10.56 2.00
C GLY A 62 -0.59 10.97 0.54
N ILE A 63 -1.67 11.45 -0.08
CA ILE A 63 -1.68 11.86 -1.49
C ILE A 63 -2.37 13.21 -1.62
N ASP A 64 -1.99 14.00 -2.65
CA ASP A 64 -2.52 15.35 -2.82
C ASP A 64 -3.76 15.42 -3.70
N THR A 65 -4.03 14.38 -4.52
CA THR A 65 -5.24 14.30 -5.34
C THR A 65 -5.82 12.89 -5.29
N PRO A 66 -7.16 12.75 -5.40
CA PRO A 66 -7.79 11.43 -5.27
C PRO A 66 -7.53 10.49 -6.44
N ASP A 67 -7.13 11.01 -7.59
CA ASP A 67 -6.87 10.19 -8.78
C ASP A 67 -5.40 9.77 -8.91
N LEU A 68 -4.52 10.22 -7.99
CA LEU A 68 -3.09 9.92 -8.07
C LEU A 68 -2.78 8.43 -8.21
N PRO A 69 -3.44 7.52 -7.45
CA PRO A 69 -3.17 6.09 -7.61
C PRO A 69 -3.54 5.50 -8.96
N SER A 70 -4.34 6.22 -9.76
CA SER A 70 -4.76 5.78 -11.09
C SER A 70 -3.84 6.30 -12.21
N THR A 71 -2.83 7.08 -11.86
CA THR A 71 -1.92 7.68 -12.86
C THR A 71 -0.87 6.69 -13.36
N GLU A 72 -0.31 6.99 -14.55
CA GLU A 72 0.81 6.22 -15.08
C GLU A 72 2.03 6.28 -14.17
N ALA A 73 2.29 7.44 -13.58
CA ALA A 73 3.42 7.61 -12.65
C ALA A 73 3.32 6.64 -11.47
N TRP A 74 2.14 6.52 -10.88
CA TRP A 74 1.91 5.58 -9.79
C TRP A 74 2.11 4.14 -10.25
N LYS A 75 1.48 3.78 -11.37
CA LYS A 75 1.56 2.42 -11.91
C LYS A 75 3.00 2.03 -12.21
N THR A 76 3.74 2.91 -12.86
CA THR A 76 5.15 2.66 -13.17
C THR A 76 5.97 2.44 -11.91
N ALA A 77 5.77 3.28 -10.89
CA ALA A 77 6.46 3.15 -9.62
C ALA A 77 6.09 1.85 -8.90
N SER A 78 4.80 1.51 -8.88
CA SER A 78 4.30 0.29 -8.25
C SER A 78 4.83 -0.98 -8.91
N ASP A 79 5.08 -0.95 -10.21
CA ASP A 79 5.53 -2.11 -10.98
C ASP A 79 7.05 -2.31 -10.93
N LYS A 80 7.78 -1.43 -10.25
CA LYS A 80 9.24 -1.58 -10.13
C LYS A 80 9.64 -2.63 -9.10
N GLY A 81 10.81 -3.23 -9.33
CA GLY A 81 11.45 -4.12 -8.37
C GLY A 81 10.75 -5.46 -8.22
N ASP A 82 10.99 -6.09 -7.08
CA ASP A 82 10.56 -7.46 -6.81
C ASP A 82 9.09 -7.58 -6.40
N TRP A 83 8.43 -6.44 -6.13
CA TRP A 83 7.03 -6.42 -5.72
C TRP A 83 6.11 -7.15 -6.70
N ILE A 84 6.25 -6.81 -7.98
CA ILE A 84 5.32 -7.31 -9.01
C ILE A 84 5.50 -8.81 -9.29
N THR A 85 6.70 -9.34 -9.08
CA THR A 85 7.00 -10.75 -9.39
C THR A 85 6.96 -11.65 -8.16
N LEU A 86 7.43 -11.17 -7.00
CA LEU A 86 7.60 -12.01 -5.82
C LEU A 86 6.43 -11.89 -4.84
N ILE A 87 5.69 -10.78 -4.84
CA ILE A 87 4.67 -10.51 -3.83
C ILE A 87 3.28 -10.39 -4.43
N ARG A 88 3.07 -9.49 -5.40
CA ARG A 88 1.73 -9.20 -5.93
C ARG A 88 0.95 -10.44 -6.36
N PRO A 89 1.55 -11.44 -7.04
CA PRO A 89 0.79 -12.60 -7.48
C PRO A 89 0.20 -13.43 -6.33
N PHE A 90 0.74 -13.27 -5.12
CA PHE A 90 0.33 -14.05 -3.95
C PHE A 90 -0.54 -13.24 -2.97
N ALA A 91 -0.75 -11.96 -3.25
CA ALA A 91 -1.61 -11.12 -2.42
C ALA A 91 -3.08 -11.47 -2.63
N SER A 92 -3.84 -11.51 -1.53
CA SER A 92 -5.26 -11.81 -1.56
C SER A 92 -6.01 -10.86 -0.63
N ASN A 93 -7.33 -10.92 -0.66
CA ASN A 93 -8.20 -10.07 0.16
C ASN A 93 -7.80 -8.59 0.03
N ARG A 94 -7.59 -8.15 -1.21
CA ARG A 94 -7.07 -6.82 -1.49
C ARG A 94 -8.18 -5.78 -1.50
N SER A 95 -7.87 -4.62 -0.90
CA SER A 95 -8.74 -3.45 -0.93
C SER A 95 -7.88 -2.22 -1.17
N ARG A 96 -8.33 -1.32 -2.07
CA ARG A 96 -7.62 -0.09 -2.44
C ARG A 96 -8.65 1.01 -2.50
N ILE A 97 -8.62 1.91 -1.53
CA ILE A 97 -9.67 2.92 -1.33
C ILE A 97 -9.03 4.28 -1.04
N VAL A 98 -9.58 5.33 -1.64
CA VAL A 98 -9.18 6.70 -1.34
C VAL A 98 -10.20 7.30 -0.38
N TYR A 99 -9.70 7.92 0.69
CA TYR A 99 -10.51 8.65 1.65
C TYR A 99 -10.12 10.13 1.63
N LYS A 100 -11.11 11.01 1.82
CA LYS A 100 -10.87 12.43 1.95
C LYS A 100 -11.03 12.84 3.40
N SER A 101 -10.14 13.73 3.86
CA SER A 101 -10.29 14.35 5.19
C SER A 101 -11.55 15.23 5.21
N ILE A 102 -12.33 15.11 6.27
CA ILE A 102 -13.56 15.91 6.47
C ILE A 102 -13.48 16.81 7.70
N SER A 103 -12.31 16.88 8.32
CA SER A 103 -12.13 17.70 9.52
C SER A 103 -10.91 18.61 9.44
#